data_e13e030629e970de298f0f14131f809f
#
_entry.id   e13e030629e970de298f0f14131f809f
#
_cell.length_a   1.000
_cell.length_b   1.000
_cell.length_c   1.000
_cell.angle_alpha   90.00
_cell.angle_beta   90.00
_cell.angle_gamma   90.00
#
_symmetry.space_group_name_H-M   'P 1'
#
loop_
_entity.id
_entity.type
_entity.pdbx_description
1 polymer ?
#
loop_
_entity_poly.entity_id
_entity_poly.type
_entity_poly.pdbx_seq_one_letter_code
_entity_poly.pdbx_strand_id
1 'polypeptide(L)'
;MDLLNTSTFCQHVEALMETYHLPGLSISICQKDTITSAAFGVSSRKSQKATTADTLFDIASSSKSLTAASVALLVEDNENFPEVQWKTPLQELLPEDFVMPTPELTKRVTVEDILSHRTGMAL
;
A
#
# COMPACT_ATOMS: atom_id res chain seq x y z
N MET A 1 -3.35 -6.72 -26.79
CA MET A 1 -4.34 -5.66 -27.10
C MET A 1 -4.15 -4.60 -26.04
N ASP A 2 -3.76 -3.40 -26.41
CA ASP A 2 -3.50 -2.32 -25.45
C ASP A 2 -4.83 -1.62 -25.09
N LEU A 3 -5.53 -2.20 -24.13
CA LEU A 3 -6.82 -1.71 -23.64
C LEU A 3 -6.75 -0.24 -23.19
N LEU A 4 -5.65 0.13 -22.51
CA LEU A 4 -5.50 1.45 -21.90
C LEU A 4 -5.42 2.61 -22.92
N ASN A 5 -5.05 2.31 -24.16
CA ASN A 5 -4.93 3.29 -25.24
C ASN A 5 -6.09 3.25 -26.25
N THR A 6 -7.18 2.51 -25.97
CA THR A 6 -8.36 2.55 -26.82
C THR A 6 -9.14 3.84 -26.58
N SER A 7 -9.69 4.44 -27.64
CA SER A 7 -10.50 5.66 -27.54
C SER A 7 -11.70 5.52 -26.60
N THR A 8 -12.35 4.36 -26.64
CA THR A 8 -13.50 4.05 -25.76
C THR A 8 -13.11 4.04 -24.29
N PHE A 9 -11.96 3.43 -23.96
CA PHE A 9 -11.46 3.40 -22.58
C PHE A 9 -11.07 4.80 -22.10
N CYS A 10 -10.32 5.54 -22.91
CA CYS A 10 -9.90 6.91 -22.56
C CYS A 10 -11.11 7.81 -22.30
N GLN A 11 -12.11 7.82 -23.17
CA GLN A 11 -13.35 8.59 -23.01
C GLN A 11 -14.09 8.22 -21.73
N HIS A 12 -14.17 6.92 -21.40
CA HIS A 12 -14.81 6.45 -20.18
C HIS A 12 -14.08 6.94 -18.94
N VAL A 13 -12.75 6.84 -18.91
CA VAL A 13 -11.92 7.35 -17.81
C VAL A 13 -12.08 8.86 -17.63
N GLU A 14 -12.02 9.64 -18.71
CA GLU A 14 -12.19 11.09 -18.67
C GLU A 14 -13.58 11.49 -18.14
N ALA A 15 -14.64 10.80 -18.56
CA ALA A 15 -15.99 11.02 -18.03
C ALA A 15 -16.12 10.73 -16.53
N LEU A 16 -15.47 9.66 -16.04
CA LEU A 16 -15.40 9.36 -14.61
C LEU A 16 -14.61 10.42 -13.86
N MET A 17 -13.47 10.86 -14.40
CA MET A 17 -12.66 11.90 -13.78
C MET A 17 -13.42 13.22 -13.66
N GLU A 18 -14.19 13.59 -14.66
CA GLU A 18 -15.07 14.77 -14.61
C GLU A 18 -16.15 14.61 -13.54
N THR A 19 -16.86 13.47 -13.54
CA THR A 19 -17.94 13.16 -12.59
C THR A 19 -17.46 13.21 -11.13
N TYR A 20 -16.28 12.68 -10.85
CA TYR A 20 -15.73 12.58 -9.49
C TYR A 20 -14.72 13.69 -9.16
N HIS A 21 -14.57 14.67 -10.04
CA HIS A 21 -13.64 15.80 -9.87
C HIS A 21 -12.18 15.37 -9.62
N LEU A 22 -11.73 14.30 -10.28
CA LEU A 22 -10.37 13.79 -10.18
C LEU A 22 -9.42 14.59 -11.09
N PRO A 23 -8.43 15.30 -10.55
CA PRO A 23 -7.55 16.14 -11.37
C PRO A 23 -6.54 15.34 -12.17
N GLY A 24 -6.13 14.19 -11.69
CA GLY A 24 -5.15 13.33 -12.33
C GLY A 24 -5.28 11.88 -11.91
N LEU A 25 -4.97 10.97 -12.83
CA LEU A 25 -5.07 9.52 -12.64
C LEU A 25 -3.94 8.83 -13.41
N SER A 26 -3.33 7.81 -12.82
CA SER A 26 -2.45 6.87 -13.50
C SER A 26 -2.94 5.44 -13.29
N ILE A 27 -2.91 4.64 -14.35
CA ILE A 27 -3.34 3.25 -14.35
C ILE A 27 -2.21 2.39 -14.90
N SER A 28 -1.89 1.30 -14.23
CA SER A 28 -0.96 0.29 -14.72
C SER A 28 -1.59 -1.08 -14.65
N ILE A 29 -1.41 -1.87 -15.71
CA ILE A 29 -1.82 -3.26 -15.79
C ILE A 29 -0.56 -4.11 -15.93
N CYS A 30 -0.36 -5.03 -14.99
CA CYS A 30 0.68 -6.04 -15.06
C CYS A 30 0.04 -7.37 -15.49
N GLN A 31 0.45 -7.89 -16.65
CA GLN A 31 0.01 -9.19 -17.15
C GLN A 31 1.23 -10.03 -17.52
N LYS A 32 1.51 -11.05 -16.72
CA LYS A 32 2.77 -11.82 -16.79
C LYS A 32 3.97 -10.87 -16.69
N ASP A 33 4.81 -10.83 -17.71
CA ASP A 33 6.02 -10.02 -17.78
C ASP A 33 5.83 -8.67 -18.48
N THR A 34 4.58 -8.32 -18.84
CA THR A 34 4.27 -7.09 -19.55
C THR A 34 3.54 -6.11 -18.63
N ILE A 35 4.06 -4.88 -18.56
CA ILE A 35 3.43 -3.77 -17.87
C ILE A 35 3.00 -2.74 -18.92
N THR A 36 1.73 -2.38 -18.89
CA THR A 36 1.17 -1.30 -19.72
C THR A 36 0.62 -0.23 -18.81
N SER A 37 0.94 1.04 -19.07
CA SER A 37 0.52 2.17 -18.24
C SER A 37 -0.14 3.25 -19.09
N ALA A 38 -1.12 3.94 -18.50
CA ALA A 38 -1.73 5.15 -19.05
C ALA A 38 -1.90 6.20 -17.95
N ALA A 39 -1.89 7.47 -18.35
CA ALA A 39 -2.05 8.59 -17.43
C ALA A 39 -2.98 9.64 -18.01
N PHE A 40 -3.78 10.28 -17.16
CA PHE A 40 -4.84 11.21 -17.52
C PHE A 40 -4.80 12.44 -16.63
N GLY A 41 -5.18 13.60 -17.19
CA GLY A 41 -5.31 14.84 -16.45
C GLY A 41 -3.99 15.45 -15.98
N VAL A 42 -3.99 16.14 -14.85
CA VAL A 42 -2.86 16.91 -14.33
C VAL A 42 -2.44 16.48 -12.94
N SER A 43 -1.13 16.40 -12.72
CA SER A 43 -0.51 16.12 -11.41
C SER A 43 -0.48 17.35 -10.50
N SER A 44 -0.69 18.54 -11.06
CA SER A 44 -0.75 19.80 -10.31
C SER A 44 -1.74 20.75 -10.95
N ARG A 45 -2.79 21.12 -10.20
CA ARG A 45 -3.76 22.14 -10.62
C ARG A 45 -3.13 23.53 -10.78
N LYS A 46 -2.13 23.85 -9.97
CA LYS A 46 -1.46 25.16 -9.99
C LYS A 46 -0.60 25.33 -11.23
N SER A 47 0.23 24.35 -11.57
CA SER A 47 1.15 24.43 -12.70
C SER A 47 0.62 23.82 -13.99
N GLN A 48 -0.56 23.18 -13.94
CA GLN A 48 -1.15 22.42 -15.07
C GLN A 48 -0.17 21.37 -15.65
N LYS A 49 0.75 20.86 -14.80
CA LYS A 49 1.66 19.80 -15.19
C LYS A 49 0.88 18.52 -15.46
N ALA A 50 1.03 17.94 -16.64
CA ALA A 50 0.38 16.68 -16.99
C ALA A 50 0.77 15.54 -16.05
N THR A 51 -0.17 14.64 -15.78
CA THR A 51 0.11 13.35 -15.17
C THR A 51 0.82 12.45 -16.18
N THR A 52 1.78 11.67 -15.73
CA THR A 52 2.51 10.69 -16.54
C THR A 52 2.52 9.34 -15.80
N ALA A 53 2.96 8.27 -16.48
CA ALA A 53 3.15 6.96 -15.85
C ALA A 53 4.15 7.01 -14.68
N ASP A 54 5.07 7.98 -14.70
CA ASP A 54 6.11 8.17 -13.67
C ASP A 54 5.71 9.19 -12.58
N THR A 55 4.48 9.69 -12.61
CA THR A 55 3.99 10.60 -11.56
C THR A 55 3.86 9.86 -10.25
N LEU A 56 4.49 10.38 -9.19
CA LEU A 56 4.40 9.82 -7.85
C LEU A 56 3.09 10.25 -7.18
N PHE A 57 2.40 9.27 -6.62
CA PHE A 57 1.19 9.47 -5.84
C PHE A 57 1.41 8.98 -4.40
N ASP A 58 0.81 9.67 -3.45
CA ASP A 58 0.65 9.13 -2.10
C ASP A 58 -0.37 7.98 -2.16
N ILE A 59 0.07 6.79 -1.81
CA ILE A 59 -0.76 5.57 -1.85
C ILE A 59 -1.46 5.28 -0.52
N ALA A 60 -1.32 6.18 0.46
CA ALA A 60 -1.97 6.10 1.77
C ALA A 60 -1.92 4.68 2.37
N SER A 61 -3.06 4.10 2.74
CA SER A 61 -3.15 2.77 3.37
C SER A 61 -2.68 1.60 2.49
N SER A 62 -2.53 1.78 1.18
CA SER A 62 -1.91 0.75 0.33
C SER A 62 -0.44 0.48 0.72
N SER A 63 0.22 1.44 1.40
CA SER A 63 1.55 1.24 1.99
C SER A 63 1.61 0.11 3.01
N LYS A 64 0.48 -0.25 3.65
CA LYS A 64 0.42 -1.36 4.61
C LYS A 64 0.77 -2.70 3.99
N SER A 65 0.44 -2.91 2.72
CA SER A 65 0.83 -4.13 2.00
C SER A 65 2.35 -4.24 1.82
N LEU A 66 3.04 -3.11 1.60
CA LEU A 66 4.50 -3.08 1.52
C LEU A 66 5.13 -3.33 2.89
N THR A 67 4.56 -2.77 3.95
CA THR A 67 4.98 -3.04 5.34
C THR A 67 4.84 -4.54 5.66
N ALA A 68 3.69 -5.14 5.33
CA ALA A 68 3.47 -6.57 5.55
C ALA A 68 4.47 -7.45 4.75
N ALA A 69 4.73 -7.07 3.50
CA ALA A 69 5.74 -7.76 2.67
C ALA A 69 7.15 -7.64 3.27
N SER A 70 7.52 -6.46 3.77
CA SER A 70 8.83 -6.25 4.42
C SER A 70 8.98 -7.10 5.68
N VAL A 71 7.92 -7.19 6.50
CA VAL A 71 7.92 -8.07 7.68
C VAL A 71 8.01 -9.54 7.28
N ALA A 72 7.31 -9.95 6.23
CA ALA A 72 7.40 -11.32 5.72
C ALA A 72 8.84 -11.70 5.32
N LEU A 73 9.58 -10.78 4.68
CA LEU A 73 10.99 -10.99 4.37
C LEU A 73 11.86 -11.20 5.61
N LEU A 74 11.59 -10.45 6.70
CA LEU A 74 12.29 -10.65 7.97
C LEU A 74 11.96 -12.01 8.60
N VAL A 75 10.69 -12.42 8.56
CA VAL A 75 10.25 -13.74 9.06
C VAL A 75 10.86 -14.90 8.26
N GLU A 76 11.09 -14.73 6.96
CA GLU A 76 11.74 -15.75 6.13
C GLU A 76 13.25 -15.82 6.32
N ASP A 77 13.88 -14.74 6.76
CA ASP A 77 15.34 -14.67 6.99
C ASP A 77 15.70 -15.16 8.42
N ASN A 78 15.53 -16.43 8.65
CA ASN A 78 15.82 -17.05 9.95
C ASN A 78 17.33 -17.10 10.30
N GLU A 79 18.21 -16.79 9.36
CA GLU A 79 19.65 -16.76 9.61
C GLU A 79 20.05 -15.44 10.31
N ASN A 80 19.49 -14.32 9.86
CA ASN A 80 19.82 -12.99 10.38
C ASN A 80 18.83 -12.48 11.43
N PHE A 81 17.56 -12.91 11.37
CA PHE A 81 16.46 -12.45 12.23
C PHE A 81 15.65 -13.62 12.82
N PRO A 82 16.28 -14.60 13.52
CA PRO A 82 15.59 -15.78 14.04
C PRO A 82 14.49 -15.47 15.05
N GLU A 83 14.58 -14.32 15.73
CA GLU A 83 13.60 -13.85 16.70
C GLU A 83 12.32 -13.31 16.04
N VAL A 84 12.35 -12.91 14.76
CA VAL A 84 11.20 -12.35 14.05
C VAL A 84 10.36 -13.46 13.44
N GLN A 85 9.29 -13.86 14.15
CA GLN A 85 8.36 -14.88 13.70
C GLN A 85 6.93 -14.37 13.74
N TRP A 86 6.02 -14.94 12.97
CA TRP A 86 4.60 -14.53 12.96
C TRP A 86 3.97 -14.53 14.36
N LYS A 87 4.36 -15.46 15.22
CA LYS A 87 3.82 -15.62 16.59
C LYS A 87 4.65 -14.92 17.66
N THR A 88 5.73 -14.26 17.32
CA THR A 88 6.53 -13.51 18.29
C THR A 88 5.72 -12.31 18.80
N PRO A 89 5.56 -12.15 20.13
CA PRO A 89 4.98 -10.96 20.71
C PRO A 89 5.76 -9.71 20.33
N LEU A 90 5.06 -8.66 19.92
CA LEU A 90 5.71 -7.42 19.50
C LEU A 90 6.52 -6.75 20.62
N GLN A 91 6.13 -6.92 21.87
CA GLN A 91 6.88 -6.42 23.00
C GLN A 91 8.29 -7.03 23.11
N GLU A 92 8.51 -8.25 22.63
CA GLU A 92 9.83 -8.88 22.62
C GLU A 92 10.74 -8.25 21.56
N LEU A 93 10.18 -7.81 20.44
CA LEU A 93 10.91 -7.16 19.33
C LEU A 93 11.09 -5.66 19.57
N LEU A 94 10.14 -5.00 20.21
CA LEU A 94 10.07 -3.55 20.42
C LEU A 94 9.70 -3.24 21.89
N PRO A 95 10.56 -3.61 22.86
CA PRO A 95 10.22 -3.60 24.29
C PRO A 95 9.89 -2.23 24.86
N GLU A 96 10.45 -1.16 24.31
CA GLU A 96 10.23 0.21 24.77
C GLU A 96 9.20 0.96 23.94
N ASP A 97 8.97 0.53 22.71
CA ASP A 97 8.13 1.24 21.74
C ASP A 97 6.70 0.67 21.64
N PHE A 98 6.54 -0.63 21.91
CA PHE A 98 5.23 -1.28 21.78
C PHE A 98 4.49 -1.34 23.12
N VAL A 99 3.46 -0.51 23.27
CA VAL A 99 2.59 -0.45 24.44
C VAL A 99 1.12 -0.48 24.03
N MET A 100 0.36 -1.39 24.61
CA MET A 100 -1.08 -1.51 24.44
C MET A 100 -1.83 -0.97 25.67
N PRO A 101 -3.16 -0.72 25.60
CA PRO A 101 -3.92 -0.17 26.72
C PRO A 101 -3.88 -1.00 28.01
N THR A 102 -3.62 -2.31 27.90
CA THR A 102 -3.40 -3.16 29.09
C THR A 102 -2.09 -3.94 28.99
N PRO A 103 -1.46 -4.25 30.15
CA PRO A 103 -0.24 -5.06 30.17
C PRO A 103 -0.41 -6.45 29.53
N GLU A 104 -1.59 -7.06 29.67
CA GLU A 104 -1.89 -8.36 29.07
C GLU A 104 -1.86 -8.29 27.55
N LEU A 105 -2.48 -7.26 26.96
CA LEU A 105 -2.47 -7.06 25.51
C LEU A 105 -1.07 -6.74 25.01
N THR A 106 -0.31 -5.89 25.73
CA THR A 106 1.09 -5.58 25.40
C THR A 106 1.93 -6.86 25.27
N LYS A 107 1.76 -7.80 26.19
CA LYS A 107 2.52 -9.08 26.21
C LYS A 107 2.04 -10.10 25.17
N ARG A 108 0.80 -10.01 24.69
CA ARG A 108 0.19 -11.07 23.89
C ARG A 108 0.08 -10.75 22.42
N VAL A 109 0.01 -9.47 22.03
CA VAL A 109 -0.16 -9.07 20.62
C VAL A 109 1.09 -9.46 19.84
N THR A 110 0.88 -10.30 18.82
CA THR A 110 1.94 -10.84 17.97
C THR A 110 2.11 -10.04 16.68
N VAL A 111 3.17 -10.32 15.93
CA VAL A 111 3.41 -9.80 14.59
C VAL A 111 2.20 -10.07 13.68
N GLU A 112 1.67 -11.30 13.72
CA GLU A 112 0.49 -11.70 12.93
C GLU A 112 -0.75 -10.89 13.32
N ASP A 113 -0.97 -10.63 14.61
CA ASP A 113 -2.15 -9.91 15.08
C ASP A 113 -2.18 -8.46 14.59
N ILE A 114 -1.04 -7.79 14.60
CA ILE A 114 -0.96 -6.40 14.10
C ILE A 114 -1.19 -6.33 12.60
N LEU A 115 -0.56 -7.21 11.82
CA LEU A 115 -0.67 -7.20 10.36
C LEU A 115 -2.04 -7.68 9.87
N SER A 116 -2.77 -8.42 10.67
CA SER A 116 -4.13 -8.88 10.37
C SER A 116 -5.24 -8.04 11.01
N HIS A 117 -4.92 -6.87 11.58
CA HIS A 117 -5.87 -5.97 12.25
C HIS A 117 -6.65 -6.62 13.41
N ARG A 118 -6.02 -7.53 14.17
CA ARG A 118 -6.65 -8.26 15.29
C ARG A 118 -6.29 -7.72 16.68
N THR A 119 -5.68 -6.57 16.76
CA THR A 119 -5.24 -5.98 18.04
C THR A 119 -6.37 -5.48 18.91
N GLY A 120 -7.53 -5.17 18.34
CA GLY A 120 -8.65 -4.54 19.06
C GLY A 120 -8.45 -3.05 19.38
N MET A 121 -7.40 -2.41 18.83
CA MET A 121 -7.25 -0.96 18.94
C MET A 121 -8.36 -0.25 18.17
N ALA A 122 -8.93 0.80 18.79
CA ALA A 122 -9.85 1.71 18.10
C ALA A 122 -9.09 2.54 17.04
N LEU A 123 -9.80 2.88 15.96
CA LEU A 123 -9.31 3.81 14.94
C LEU A 123 -9.38 5.25 15.45
#